data_e0fbd93373c2fcae65fbe1e7f557add8
#
_entry.id   e0fbd93373c2fcae65fbe1e7f557add8
#
_cell.length_a   1.000
_cell.length_b   1.000
_cell.length_c   1.000
_cell.angle_alpha   90.00
_cell.angle_beta   90.00
_cell.angle_gamma   90.00
#
_symmetry.space_group_name_H-M   'P 1'
#
loop_
_entity.id
_entity.type
_entity.pdbx_description
1 polymer ?
#
loop_
_entity_poly.entity_id
_entity_poly.type
_entity_poly.pdbx_seq_one_letter_code
_entity_poly.pdbx_strand_id
1 'polypeptide(L)'
;MIAIGILHTTIRGDEKLIIEAAKKRNIQIKLIDVREEIFNRKTYKCDFNVALERCVSTVKGTHATRFFESIGVTVVNNSSVASICEDKFVTSCFLQKAKVPTPDFAMVFNTEQAVKAIEAMGGFPVVIKPPLGSWGRLLAKINDIDALEAVLEHKDVLGSPQQKSFYIQQYV
;
A
#
# COMPACT_ATOMS: atom_id res chain seq x y z
N MET A 1 -14.89 -7.17 -28.78
CA MET A 1 -13.89 -6.09 -28.61
C MET A 1 -13.46 -6.11 -27.15
N ILE A 2 -12.15 -6.07 -26.84
CA ILE A 2 -11.67 -6.08 -25.43
C ILE A 2 -11.84 -4.68 -24.89
N ALA A 3 -12.56 -4.54 -23.76
CA ALA A 3 -12.68 -3.31 -23.02
C ALA A 3 -11.93 -3.42 -21.69
N ILE A 4 -11.19 -2.39 -21.34
CA ILE A 4 -10.43 -2.30 -20.09
C ILE A 4 -11.02 -1.21 -19.20
N GLY A 5 -11.39 -1.55 -17.98
CA GLY A 5 -11.76 -0.59 -16.94
C GLY A 5 -10.53 0.05 -16.30
N ILE A 6 -10.53 1.34 -16.07
CA ILE A 6 -9.54 2.02 -15.21
C ILE A 6 -10.28 2.49 -13.96
N LEU A 7 -9.99 1.83 -12.83
CA LEU A 7 -10.55 2.20 -11.54
C LEU A 7 -9.74 3.37 -10.99
N HIS A 8 -10.38 4.50 -10.78
CA HIS A 8 -9.66 5.71 -10.35
C HIS A 8 -10.44 6.53 -9.32
N THR A 9 -9.74 7.40 -8.63
CA THR A 9 -10.29 8.51 -7.85
C THR A 9 -9.86 9.86 -8.42
N THR A 10 -8.84 9.87 -9.27
CA THR A 10 -8.30 11.06 -9.92
C THR A 10 -7.55 10.62 -11.17
N ILE A 11 -7.70 11.33 -12.26
CA ILE A 11 -6.93 11.12 -13.50
C ILE A 11 -5.69 12.00 -13.45
N ARG A 12 -4.52 11.39 -13.27
CA ARG A 12 -3.21 12.05 -13.24
C ARG A 12 -2.47 11.88 -14.56
N GLY A 13 -1.21 12.28 -14.62
CA GLY A 13 -0.35 12.12 -15.79
C GLY A 13 -0.23 10.67 -16.25
N ASP A 14 -0.02 9.74 -15.30
CA ASP A 14 0.13 8.31 -15.60
C ASP A 14 -1.13 7.72 -16.24
N GLU A 15 -2.30 8.01 -15.69
CA GLU A 15 -3.57 7.54 -16.23
C GLU A 15 -3.82 8.11 -17.63
N LYS A 16 -3.46 9.38 -17.89
CA LYS A 16 -3.55 10.00 -19.24
C LYS A 16 -2.66 9.26 -20.24
N LEU A 17 -1.41 8.92 -19.87
CA LEU A 17 -0.52 8.16 -20.73
C LEU A 17 -1.04 6.76 -21.04
N ILE A 18 -1.66 6.08 -20.06
CA ILE A 18 -2.31 4.78 -20.27
C ILE A 18 -3.47 4.91 -21.28
N ILE A 19 -4.31 5.93 -21.13
CA ILE A 19 -5.44 6.19 -22.03
C ILE A 19 -4.94 6.47 -23.46
N GLU A 20 -3.91 7.28 -23.61
CA GLU A 20 -3.30 7.57 -24.90
C GLU A 20 -2.70 6.32 -25.56
N ALA A 21 -1.99 5.49 -24.76
CA ALA A 21 -1.45 4.23 -25.23
C ALA A 21 -2.52 3.24 -25.68
N ALA A 22 -3.66 3.21 -24.99
CA ALA A 22 -4.82 2.41 -25.38
C ALA A 22 -5.45 2.90 -26.70
N LYS A 23 -5.62 4.22 -26.84
CA LYS A 23 -6.10 4.83 -28.11
C LYS A 23 -5.24 4.44 -29.30
N LYS A 24 -3.92 4.54 -29.18
CA LYS A 24 -2.96 4.15 -30.24
C LYS A 24 -3.07 2.67 -30.64
N ARG A 25 -3.61 1.84 -29.78
CA ARG A 25 -3.78 0.39 -29.98
C ARG A 25 -5.22 -0.01 -30.30
N ASN A 26 -6.12 0.95 -30.47
CA ASN A 26 -7.55 0.72 -30.66
C ASN A 26 -8.20 -0.12 -29.54
N ILE A 27 -7.72 0.04 -28.30
CA ILE A 27 -8.28 -0.62 -27.11
C ILE A 27 -9.30 0.34 -26.48
N GLN A 28 -10.50 -0.17 -26.22
CA GLN A 28 -11.53 0.60 -25.55
C GLN A 28 -11.21 0.75 -24.06
N ILE A 29 -11.23 1.97 -23.56
CA ILE A 29 -11.07 2.28 -22.11
C ILE A 29 -12.40 2.75 -21.55
N LYS A 30 -12.74 2.23 -20.37
CA LYS A 30 -13.83 2.71 -19.52
C LYS A 30 -13.25 3.28 -18.24
N LEU A 31 -13.51 4.56 -18.00
CA LEU A 31 -13.09 5.24 -16.77
C LEU A 31 -14.16 5.02 -15.70
N ILE A 32 -13.75 4.44 -14.57
CA ILE A 32 -14.61 4.12 -13.43
C ILE A 32 -14.15 4.94 -12.26
N ASP A 33 -14.85 6.03 -11.98
CA ASP A 33 -14.62 6.79 -10.75
C ASP A 33 -15.27 6.05 -9.57
N VAL A 34 -14.45 5.38 -8.78
CA VAL A 34 -14.93 4.54 -7.68
C VAL A 34 -15.69 5.32 -6.60
N ARG A 35 -15.69 6.65 -6.63
CA ARG A 35 -16.44 7.48 -5.71
C ARG A 35 -17.90 7.65 -6.13
N GLU A 36 -18.17 7.46 -7.41
CA GLU A 36 -19.50 7.62 -8.02
C GLU A 36 -20.23 6.26 -8.18
N GLU A 37 -19.52 5.15 -7.94
CA GLU A 37 -20.03 3.80 -8.15
C GLU A 37 -20.72 3.23 -6.90
N ILE A 38 -21.82 2.52 -7.12
CA ILE A 38 -22.46 1.70 -6.09
C ILE A 38 -22.10 0.24 -6.33
N PHE A 39 -21.20 -0.30 -5.54
CA PHE A 39 -20.71 -1.67 -5.64
C PHE A 39 -21.71 -2.67 -5.02
N ASN A 40 -22.75 -3.01 -5.77
CA ASN A 40 -23.76 -3.99 -5.40
C ASN A 40 -23.82 -5.10 -6.45
N ARG A 41 -23.45 -6.31 -6.07
CA ARG A 41 -23.37 -7.48 -6.97
C ARG A 41 -24.68 -7.78 -7.72
N LYS A 42 -25.84 -7.44 -7.14
CA LYS A 42 -27.13 -7.72 -7.77
C LYS A 42 -27.49 -6.71 -8.86
N THR A 43 -27.02 -5.48 -8.74
CA THR A 43 -27.42 -4.37 -9.62
C THR A 43 -26.33 -3.87 -10.52
N TYR A 44 -25.05 -4.13 -10.19
CA TYR A 44 -23.90 -3.65 -10.97
C TYR A 44 -23.81 -4.37 -12.32
N LYS A 45 -23.78 -3.59 -13.37
CA LYS A 45 -23.61 -4.10 -14.75
C LYS A 45 -22.19 -3.77 -15.21
N CYS A 46 -21.34 -4.78 -15.26
CA CYS A 46 -19.98 -4.64 -15.75
C CYS A 46 -19.96 -4.93 -17.26
N ASP A 47 -19.32 -4.06 -18.03
CA ASP A 47 -19.20 -4.17 -19.48
C ASP A 47 -17.73 -4.15 -19.97
N PHE A 48 -16.81 -4.53 -19.07
CA PHE A 48 -15.38 -4.77 -19.35
C PHE A 48 -14.92 -6.08 -18.70
N ASN A 49 -13.82 -6.65 -19.21
CA ASN A 49 -13.32 -7.96 -18.81
C ASN A 49 -12.11 -7.89 -17.88
N VAL A 50 -11.36 -6.80 -17.98
CA VAL A 50 -10.13 -6.56 -17.20
C VAL A 50 -10.17 -5.15 -16.66
N ALA A 51 -9.70 -4.94 -15.45
CA ALA A 51 -9.54 -3.62 -14.87
C ALA A 51 -8.10 -3.34 -14.45
N LEU A 52 -7.69 -2.09 -14.54
CA LEU A 52 -6.46 -1.57 -13.94
C LEU A 52 -6.85 -0.75 -12.71
N GLU A 53 -6.35 -1.14 -11.55
CA GLU A 53 -6.53 -0.37 -10.32
C GLU A 53 -5.51 0.77 -10.28
N ARG A 54 -6.02 2.03 -10.27
CA ARG A 54 -5.23 3.26 -10.31
C ARG A 54 -5.73 4.32 -9.30
N CYS A 55 -6.44 3.90 -8.25
CA CYS A 55 -6.91 4.82 -7.23
C CYS A 55 -5.74 5.39 -6.40
N VAL A 56 -5.82 6.66 -6.07
CA VAL A 56 -4.89 7.29 -5.12
C VAL A 56 -5.16 6.79 -3.70
N SER A 57 -6.42 6.52 -3.37
CA SER A 57 -6.84 5.98 -2.08
C SER A 57 -6.71 4.46 -2.08
N THR A 58 -5.76 3.92 -1.34
CA THR A 58 -5.57 2.48 -1.16
C THR A 58 -6.85 1.79 -0.69
N VAL A 59 -7.53 2.33 0.32
CA VAL A 59 -8.76 1.75 0.86
C VAL A 59 -9.85 1.63 -0.21
N LYS A 60 -10.11 2.71 -0.97
CA LYS A 60 -11.12 2.70 -2.04
C LYS A 60 -10.72 1.76 -3.17
N GLY A 61 -9.45 1.78 -3.57
CA GLY A 61 -8.90 0.90 -4.60
C GLY A 61 -9.03 -0.57 -4.22
N THR A 62 -8.63 -0.95 -3.01
CA THR A 62 -8.72 -2.33 -2.53
C THR A 62 -10.17 -2.83 -2.47
N HIS A 63 -11.12 -2.01 -2.00
CA HIS A 63 -12.53 -2.41 -1.99
C HIS A 63 -13.10 -2.55 -3.40
N ALA A 64 -12.81 -1.63 -4.30
CA ALA A 64 -13.21 -1.73 -5.71
C ALA A 64 -12.63 -2.99 -6.37
N THR A 65 -11.33 -3.25 -6.17
CA THR A 65 -10.66 -4.45 -6.68
C THR A 65 -11.35 -5.73 -6.22
N ARG A 66 -11.58 -5.87 -4.91
CA ARG A 66 -12.26 -7.05 -4.33
C ARG A 66 -13.68 -7.20 -4.88
N PHE A 67 -14.39 -6.10 -5.08
CA PHE A 67 -15.71 -6.14 -5.69
C PHE A 67 -15.64 -6.69 -7.11
N PHE A 68 -14.79 -6.12 -7.98
CA PHE A 68 -14.68 -6.54 -9.36
C PHE A 68 -14.20 -8.01 -9.48
N GLU A 69 -13.25 -8.43 -8.67
CA GLU A 69 -12.85 -9.85 -8.58
C GLU A 69 -14.02 -10.75 -8.18
N SER A 70 -14.87 -10.31 -7.25
CA SER A 70 -16.04 -11.08 -6.79
C SER A 70 -17.09 -11.33 -7.87
N ILE A 71 -17.11 -10.50 -8.90
CA ILE A 71 -18.01 -10.65 -10.07
C ILE A 71 -17.29 -11.21 -11.30
N GLY A 72 -16.06 -11.72 -11.14
CA GLY A 72 -15.31 -12.41 -12.18
C GLY A 72 -14.46 -11.53 -13.10
N VAL A 73 -14.27 -10.25 -12.77
CA VAL A 73 -13.38 -9.37 -13.52
C VAL A 73 -11.94 -9.55 -13.05
N THR A 74 -11.02 -9.76 -13.99
CA THR A 74 -9.59 -9.76 -13.67
C THR A 74 -9.11 -8.35 -13.37
N VAL A 75 -8.51 -8.11 -12.19
CA VAL A 75 -7.97 -6.80 -11.82
C VAL A 75 -6.45 -6.84 -11.71
N VAL A 76 -5.78 -5.84 -12.25
CA VAL A 76 -4.33 -5.64 -12.18
C VAL A 76 -4.03 -4.34 -11.37
N ASN A 77 -3.32 -4.42 -10.24
CA ASN A 77 -2.95 -5.65 -9.55
C ASN A 77 -4.16 -6.25 -8.82
N ASN A 78 -4.13 -7.57 -8.62
CA ASN A 78 -5.20 -8.23 -7.85
C ASN A 78 -5.16 -7.84 -6.36
N SER A 79 -6.25 -8.12 -5.64
CA SER A 79 -6.39 -7.69 -4.24
C SER A 79 -5.39 -8.36 -3.30
N SER A 80 -4.94 -9.58 -3.58
CA SER A 80 -3.94 -10.27 -2.76
C SER A 80 -2.56 -9.61 -2.88
N VAL A 81 -2.14 -9.26 -4.09
CA VAL A 81 -0.90 -8.51 -4.32
C VAL A 81 -0.99 -7.11 -3.73
N ALA A 82 -2.10 -6.42 -3.94
CA ALA A 82 -2.32 -5.09 -3.38
C ALA A 82 -2.20 -5.11 -1.84
N SER A 83 -2.85 -6.07 -1.17
CA SER A 83 -2.81 -6.21 0.29
C SER A 83 -1.40 -6.51 0.83
N ILE A 84 -0.58 -7.26 0.10
CA ILE A 84 0.82 -7.47 0.48
C ILE A 84 1.62 -6.17 0.33
N CYS A 85 1.47 -5.47 -0.80
CA CYS A 85 2.27 -4.29 -1.11
C CYS A 85 1.89 -3.05 -0.31
N GLU A 86 0.68 -2.96 0.24
CA GLU A 86 0.26 -1.82 1.07
C GLU A 86 0.87 -1.84 2.47
N ASP A 87 1.25 -3.02 2.98
CA ASP A 87 1.85 -3.21 4.30
C ASP A 87 3.36 -3.50 4.19
N LYS A 88 4.18 -2.59 4.72
CA LYS A 88 5.64 -2.66 4.64
C LYS A 88 6.22 -3.86 5.37
N PHE A 89 5.62 -4.22 6.52
CA PHE A 89 6.08 -5.38 7.28
C PHE A 89 5.76 -6.68 6.53
N VAL A 90 4.54 -6.80 6.05
CA VAL A 90 4.12 -7.97 5.26
C VAL A 90 4.96 -8.09 3.98
N THR A 91 5.17 -6.97 3.25
CA THR A 91 6.07 -6.94 2.08
C THR A 91 7.46 -7.45 2.42
N SER A 92 8.07 -6.97 3.52
CA SER A 92 9.41 -7.38 3.94
C SER A 92 9.47 -8.86 4.31
N CYS A 93 8.44 -9.39 4.98
CA CYS A 93 8.34 -10.82 5.27
C CYS A 93 8.30 -11.67 3.98
N PHE A 94 7.54 -11.22 2.96
CA PHE A 94 7.48 -11.93 1.68
C PHE A 94 8.81 -11.87 0.91
N LEU A 95 9.48 -10.71 0.90
CA LEU A 95 10.80 -10.55 0.29
C LEU A 95 11.83 -11.45 0.95
N GLN A 96 11.87 -11.49 2.29
CA GLN A 96 12.77 -12.34 3.06
C GLN A 96 12.50 -13.83 2.79
N LYS A 97 11.22 -14.24 2.78
CA LYS A 97 10.81 -15.61 2.42
C LYS A 97 11.25 -15.99 1.00
N ALA A 98 11.20 -15.05 0.08
CA ALA A 98 11.65 -15.23 -1.31
C ALA A 98 13.17 -15.10 -1.48
N LYS A 99 13.93 -14.89 -0.39
CA LYS A 99 15.39 -14.68 -0.38
C LYS A 99 15.82 -13.48 -1.23
N VAL A 100 14.96 -12.48 -1.36
CA VAL A 100 15.31 -11.20 -1.96
C VAL A 100 16.06 -10.37 -0.91
N PRO A 101 17.25 -9.83 -1.22
CA PRO A 101 18.00 -9.00 -0.29
C PRO A 101 17.14 -7.83 0.20
N THR A 102 16.99 -7.72 1.50
CA THR A 102 16.23 -6.66 2.16
C THR A 102 16.94 -6.30 3.47
N PRO A 103 16.97 -5.01 3.87
CA PRO A 103 17.52 -4.62 5.18
C PRO A 103 16.79 -5.33 6.31
N ASP A 104 17.47 -5.58 7.42
CA ASP A 104 16.85 -6.16 8.62
C ASP A 104 15.71 -5.29 9.12
N PHE A 105 14.66 -5.92 9.63
CA PHE A 105 13.45 -5.24 10.05
C PHE A 105 12.75 -5.96 11.21
N ALA A 106 11.96 -5.21 11.95
CA ALA A 106 11.10 -5.74 13.01
C ALA A 106 9.76 -4.98 13.05
N MET A 107 8.74 -5.67 13.55
CA MET A 107 7.50 -5.05 14.00
C MET A 107 7.48 -5.04 15.52
N VAL A 108 7.26 -3.88 16.11
CA VAL A 108 7.23 -3.70 17.57
C VAL A 108 6.04 -2.84 17.98
N PHE A 109 5.64 -2.95 19.24
CA PHE A 109 4.42 -2.32 19.75
C PHE A 109 4.67 -1.43 20.98
N ASN A 110 5.92 -1.38 21.48
CA ASN A 110 6.34 -0.53 22.58
C ASN A 110 7.84 -0.24 22.49
N THR A 111 8.30 0.71 23.34
CA THR A 111 9.69 1.16 23.37
C THR A 111 10.67 0.07 23.76
N GLU A 112 10.32 -0.76 24.75
CA GLU A 112 11.20 -1.85 25.21
C GLU A 112 11.47 -2.86 24.08
N GLN A 113 10.44 -3.25 23.33
CA GLN A 113 10.59 -4.11 22.16
C GLN A 113 11.42 -3.44 21.05
N ALA A 114 11.25 -2.13 20.87
CA ALA A 114 12.00 -1.37 19.88
C ALA A 114 13.50 -1.37 20.19
N VAL A 115 13.89 -1.13 21.44
CA VAL A 115 15.30 -1.16 21.88
C VAL A 115 15.92 -2.53 21.60
N LYS A 116 15.27 -3.61 22.05
CA LYS A 116 15.75 -4.98 21.82
C LYS A 116 15.89 -5.32 20.33
N ALA A 117 14.94 -4.88 19.52
CA ALA A 117 14.98 -5.10 18.07
C ALA A 117 16.14 -4.33 17.41
N ILE A 118 16.38 -3.09 17.81
CA ILE A 118 17.47 -2.26 17.28
C ILE A 118 18.83 -2.85 17.65
N GLU A 119 18.99 -3.30 18.89
CA GLU A 119 20.21 -3.99 19.34
C GLU A 119 20.48 -5.23 18.50
N ALA A 120 19.45 -6.06 18.26
CA ALA A 120 19.55 -7.26 17.44
C ALA A 120 19.91 -6.97 15.97
N MET A 121 19.55 -5.80 15.44
CA MET A 121 19.88 -5.35 14.09
C MET A 121 21.27 -4.67 13.99
N GLY A 122 22.04 -4.61 15.06
CA GLY A 122 23.38 -4.00 15.09
C GLY A 122 23.42 -2.54 15.56
N GLY A 123 22.32 -2.03 16.12
CA GLY A 123 22.25 -0.69 16.71
C GLY A 123 21.71 0.39 15.76
N PHE A 124 21.92 1.63 16.16
CA PHE A 124 21.53 2.80 15.38
C PHE A 124 22.53 3.09 14.23
N PRO A 125 22.13 3.79 13.15
CA PRO A 125 20.80 4.36 12.93
C PRO A 125 19.80 3.34 12.37
N VAL A 126 18.51 3.59 12.66
CA VAL A 126 17.38 2.84 12.07
C VAL A 126 16.35 3.79 11.47
N VAL A 127 15.40 3.23 10.72
CA VAL A 127 14.26 4.00 10.20
C VAL A 127 12.97 3.43 10.78
N ILE A 128 12.14 4.30 11.36
CA ILE A 128 10.78 3.97 11.78
C ILE A 128 9.80 4.43 10.72
N LYS A 129 8.90 3.54 10.34
CA LYS A 129 7.85 3.80 9.33
C LYS A 129 6.50 3.32 9.87
N PRO A 130 5.39 3.97 9.51
CA PRO A 130 4.10 3.32 9.72
C PRO A 130 4.02 2.08 8.82
N PRO A 131 3.49 0.95 9.29
CA PRO A 131 3.35 -0.26 8.48
C PRO A 131 2.49 0.02 7.23
N LEU A 132 1.37 0.72 7.41
CA LEU A 132 0.50 1.17 6.33
C LEU A 132 0.76 2.65 5.98
N GLY A 133 0.55 3.00 4.74
CA GLY A 133 0.72 4.36 4.24
C GLY A 133 1.78 4.49 3.15
N SER A 134 1.69 5.57 2.38
CA SER A 134 2.49 5.84 1.17
C SER A 134 3.10 7.24 1.22
N TRP A 135 3.87 7.59 0.20
CA TRP A 135 4.45 8.92 0.00
C TRP A 135 5.51 9.32 1.04
N GLY A 136 6.14 8.37 1.74
CA GLY A 136 7.17 8.66 2.74
C GLY A 136 6.70 9.48 3.95
N ARG A 137 5.39 9.55 4.19
CA ARG A 137 4.84 10.31 5.32
C ARG A 137 5.07 9.55 6.62
N LEU A 138 5.33 10.31 7.71
CA LEU A 138 5.55 9.79 9.07
C LEU A 138 6.74 8.81 9.19
N LEU A 139 7.70 8.95 8.29
CA LEU A 139 8.97 8.23 8.31
C LEU A 139 9.98 9.06 9.11
N ALA A 140 10.74 8.41 9.97
CA ALA A 140 11.79 9.04 10.75
C ALA A 140 13.07 8.19 10.75
N LYS A 141 14.22 8.83 10.50
CA LYS A 141 15.53 8.26 10.79
C LYS A 141 15.83 8.52 12.26
N ILE A 142 16.19 7.48 12.98
CA ILE A 142 16.48 7.49 14.41
C ILE A 142 17.96 7.19 14.60
N ASN A 143 18.67 8.12 15.23
CA ASN A 143 20.12 8.03 15.40
C ASN A 143 20.56 7.58 16.79
N ASP A 144 19.66 7.69 17.78
CA ASP A 144 19.97 7.42 19.20
C ASP A 144 18.69 7.06 19.98
N ILE A 145 18.86 6.73 21.25
CA ILE A 145 17.78 6.30 22.12
C ILE A 145 16.82 7.44 22.45
N ASP A 146 17.32 8.66 22.62
CA ASP A 146 16.49 9.81 23.01
C ASP A 146 15.51 10.14 21.87
N ALA A 147 16.02 10.10 20.61
CA ALA A 147 15.17 10.28 19.42
C ALA A 147 14.16 9.14 19.27
N LEU A 148 14.52 7.90 19.62
CA LEU A 148 13.60 6.76 19.61
C LEU A 148 12.45 7.00 20.57
N GLU A 149 12.74 7.28 21.84
CA GLU A 149 11.73 7.48 22.87
C GLU A 149 10.79 8.64 22.52
N ALA A 150 11.33 9.77 22.12
CA ALA A 150 10.54 10.93 21.73
C ALA A 150 9.57 10.64 20.57
N VAL A 151 10.04 9.91 19.54
CA VAL A 151 9.20 9.57 18.38
C VAL A 151 8.14 8.54 18.74
N LEU A 152 8.45 7.53 19.56
CA LEU A 152 7.48 6.52 19.94
C LEU A 152 6.45 7.09 20.91
N GLU A 153 6.83 7.90 21.89
CA GLU A 153 5.90 8.60 22.78
C GLU A 153 4.93 9.50 22.00
N HIS A 154 5.47 10.32 21.09
CA HIS A 154 4.64 11.17 20.22
C HIS A 154 3.60 10.36 19.45
N LYS A 155 3.99 9.22 18.89
CA LYS A 155 3.08 8.34 18.13
C LYS A 155 2.09 7.61 19.05
N ASP A 156 2.49 7.25 20.25
CA ASP A 156 1.60 6.60 21.21
C ASP A 156 0.53 7.55 21.75
N VAL A 157 0.88 8.81 22.01
CA VAL A 157 -0.03 9.81 22.55
C VAL A 157 -0.96 10.37 21.46
N LEU A 158 -0.42 10.76 20.31
CA LEU A 158 -1.14 11.48 19.26
C LEU A 158 -1.55 10.62 18.07
N GLY A 159 -1.01 9.42 17.95
CA GLY A 159 -1.25 8.52 16.82
C GLY A 159 -2.60 7.82 16.88
N SER A 160 -3.15 7.50 15.70
CA SER A 160 -4.27 6.58 15.59
C SER A 160 -3.86 5.15 16.03
N PRO A 161 -4.79 4.25 16.33
CA PRO A 161 -4.46 2.86 16.70
C PRO A 161 -3.52 2.16 15.69
N GLN A 162 -3.67 2.45 14.40
CA GLN A 162 -2.79 1.90 13.36
C GLN A 162 -1.37 2.47 13.41
N GLN A 163 -1.18 3.65 14.00
CA GLN A 163 0.12 4.31 14.15
C GLN A 163 0.87 3.88 15.41
N LYS A 164 0.22 3.11 16.31
CA LYS A 164 0.82 2.50 17.49
C LYS A 164 1.46 1.13 17.22
N SER A 165 1.62 0.80 15.97
CA SER A 165 2.44 -0.32 15.49
C SER A 165 3.63 0.24 14.74
N PHE A 166 4.84 -0.13 15.16
CA PHE A 166 6.07 0.48 14.66
C PHE A 166 6.86 -0.52 13.82
N TYR A 167 6.92 -0.28 12.52
CA TYR A 167 7.83 -1.00 11.64
C TYR A 167 9.19 -0.31 11.69
N ILE A 168 10.18 -1.02 12.21
CA ILE A 168 11.57 -0.57 12.30
C ILE A 168 12.39 -1.30 11.25
N GLN A 169 13.26 -0.59 10.57
CA GLN A 169 14.13 -1.15 9.55
C GLN A 169 15.54 -0.58 9.71
N GLN A 170 16.54 -1.44 9.51
CA GLN A 170 17.95 -1.02 9.45
C GLN A 170 18.12 0.09 8.41
N TYR A 171 18.89 1.11 8.75
CA TYR A 171 19.25 2.17 7.81
C TYR A 171 20.40 1.71 6.91
N VAL A 172 20.25 1.85 5.62
CA VAL A 172 21.23 1.55 4.58
C VAL A 172 21.49 2.75 3.69
#